data_8d5376a521e772befb076d881ebcb8c8
#
_entry.id   8d5376a521e772befb076d881ebcb8c8
#
_cell.length_a   1.000
_cell.length_b   1.000
_cell.length_c   1.000
_cell.angle_alpha   90.00
_cell.angle_beta   90.00
_cell.angle_gamma   90.00
#
_symmetry.space_group_name_H-M   'P 1'
#
loop_
_entity.id
_entity.type
_entity.pdbx_description
1 polymer ?
#
loop_
_entity_poly.entity_id
_entity_poly.type
_entity_poly.pdbx_seq_one_letter_code
_entity_poly.pdbx_strand_id
1 'polypeptide(L)'
;MKVLCFGDSNTYGYDPCSFTGSRYSPQDRWPEILAAQTGWDIVNAGQNGREIPRRSFELENVSRLIACHKPDLIIIMLGTNDLLQGATPAEVTQRMDTFLKFLLPLCPRVILVAPPALKRGAWVPTDALVDAPYMLGNEYSALADKFHISFADASKWELSLAFDGVHLTEEGHRKFADNIKKAVVF
;
A
#
# COMPACT_ATOMS: atom_id res chain seq x y z
N MET A 1 7.02 -14.10 -13.08
CA MET A 1 5.73 -13.68 -12.51
C MET A 1 5.59 -12.18 -12.67
N LYS A 2 4.46 -11.71 -13.17
CA LYS A 2 4.16 -10.28 -13.29
C LYS A 2 3.35 -9.82 -12.08
N VAL A 3 3.83 -8.79 -11.38
CA VAL A 3 3.23 -8.28 -10.14
C VAL A 3 2.85 -6.82 -10.30
N LEU A 4 1.62 -6.46 -9.95
CA LEU A 4 1.15 -5.09 -9.90
C LEU A 4 1.16 -4.61 -8.44
N CYS A 5 2.04 -3.64 -8.11
CA CYS A 5 2.05 -2.98 -6.80
C CYS A 5 1.11 -1.77 -6.84
N PHE A 6 -0.10 -1.94 -6.33
CA PHE A 6 -1.16 -0.92 -6.34
C PHE A 6 -1.25 -0.23 -4.97
N GLY A 7 -0.93 1.05 -4.91
CA GLY A 7 -0.87 1.77 -3.65
C GLY A 7 -0.81 3.29 -3.81
N ASP A 8 -0.47 3.95 -2.71
CA ASP A 8 -0.37 5.40 -2.57
C ASP A 8 1.05 5.94 -2.79
N SER A 9 1.39 7.06 -2.14
CA SER A 9 2.70 7.70 -2.20
C SER A 9 3.84 6.82 -1.68
N ASN A 10 3.59 5.96 -0.68
CA ASN A 10 4.59 5.02 -0.19
C ASN A 10 4.89 3.90 -1.20
N THR A 11 3.94 3.54 -2.06
CA THR A 11 4.19 2.63 -3.19
C THR A 11 4.83 3.38 -4.36
N TYR A 12 4.38 4.60 -4.65
CA TYR A 12 4.99 5.48 -5.65
C TYR A 12 6.48 5.71 -5.36
N GLY A 13 6.85 5.80 -4.09
CA GLY A 13 8.20 6.14 -3.63
C GLY A 13 8.42 7.64 -3.55
N TYR A 14 7.40 8.38 -3.05
CA TYR A 14 7.49 9.83 -2.84
C TYR A 14 8.63 10.18 -1.88
N ASP A 15 9.46 11.14 -2.28
CA ASP A 15 10.53 11.70 -1.44
C ASP A 15 10.04 13.00 -0.78
N PRO A 16 9.73 13.00 0.53
CA PRO A 16 9.24 14.18 1.23
C PRO A 16 10.34 15.25 1.44
N CYS A 17 11.59 14.92 1.22
CA CYS A 17 12.71 15.88 1.26
C CYS A 17 12.94 16.58 -0.09
N SER A 18 12.27 16.13 -1.15
CA SER A 18 12.38 16.74 -2.47
C SER A 18 11.59 18.03 -2.58
N PHE A 19 12.26 19.14 -2.92
CA PHE A 19 11.61 20.44 -3.17
C PHE A 19 10.65 20.43 -4.37
N THR A 20 10.78 19.46 -5.27
CA THR A 20 9.99 19.35 -6.51
C THR A 20 8.90 18.29 -6.43
N GLY A 21 8.69 17.63 -5.28
CA GLY A 21 7.76 16.52 -5.16
C GLY A 21 8.18 15.28 -5.94
N SER A 22 9.49 15.12 -6.16
CA SER A 22 10.06 13.98 -6.89
C SER A 22 9.88 12.68 -6.10
N ARG A 23 10.14 11.57 -6.76
CA ARG A 23 10.21 10.25 -6.12
C ARG A 23 11.67 9.84 -5.94
N TYR A 24 11.92 8.98 -4.97
CA TYR A 24 13.21 8.32 -4.80
C TYR A 24 13.69 7.66 -6.09
N SER A 25 14.98 7.43 -6.21
CA SER A 25 15.52 6.69 -7.34
C SER A 25 15.03 5.23 -7.35
N PRO A 26 15.04 4.53 -8.49
CA PRO A 26 14.51 3.16 -8.57
C PRO A 26 15.10 2.20 -7.56
N GLN A 27 16.40 2.31 -7.24
CA GLN A 27 17.08 1.45 -6.27
C GLN A 27 16.67 1.70 -4.81
N ASP A 28 15.91 2.77 -4.54
CA ASP A 28 15.50 3.18 -3.20
C ASP A 28 13.97 3.08 -2.99
N ARG A 29 13.23 2.52 -3.96
CA ARG A 29 11.79 2.31 -3.87
C ARG A 29 11.47 0.83 -3.68
N TRP A 30 10.62 0.49 -2.72
CA TRP A 30 10.35 -0.90 -2.37
C TRP A 30 9.86 -1.79 -3.53
N PRO A 31 9.02 -1.31 -4.50
CA PRO A 31 8.62 -2.20 -5.61
C PRO A 31 9.80 -2.58 -6.50
N GLU A 32 10.64 -1.62 -6.83
CA GLU A 32 11.82 -1.84 -7.68
C GLU A 32 12.92 -2.64 -6.95
N ILE A 33 13.07 -2.44 -5.63
CA ILE A 33 13.95 -3.28 -4.78
C ILE A 33 13.42 -4.73 -4.78
N LEU A 34 12.12 -4.93 -4.61
CA LEU A 34 11.50 -6.25 -4.66
C LEU A 34 11.71 -6.92 -6.02
N ALA A 35 11.59 -6.17 -7.13
CA ALA A 35 11.88 -6.64 -8.47
C ALA A 35 13.32 -7.15 -8.59
N ALA A 36 14.29 -6.37 -8.13
CA ALA A 36 15.71 -6.75 -8.14
C ALA A 36 16.01 -7.98 -7.28
N GLN A 37 15.33 -8.12 -6.14
CA GLN A 37 15.52 -9.24 -5.21
C GLN A 37 14.86 -10.54 -5.66
N THR A 38 13.82 -10.48 -6.50
CA THR A 38 13.00 -11.65 -6.88
C THR A 38 13.13 -12.04 -8.34
N GLY A 39 13.59 -11.12 -9.20
CA GLY A 39 13.56 -11.28 -10.65
C GLY A 39 12.14 -11.19 -11.25
N TRP A 40 11.16 -10.70 -10.50
CA TRP A 40 9.80 -10.54 -10.99
C TRP A 40 9.65 -9.30 -11.86
N ASP A 41 8.73 -9.36 -12.83
CA ASP A 41 8.30 -8.21 -13.62
C ASP A 41 7.30 -7.39 -12.78
N ILE A 42 7.79 -6.36 -12.10
CA ILE A 42 6.99 -5.54 -11.19
C ILE A 42 6.58 -4.23 -11.85
N VAL A 43 5.27 -3.97 -11.84
CA VAL A 43 4.68 -2.70 -12.23
C VAL A 43 4.38 -1.90 -10.98
N ASN A 44 5.10 -0.79 -10.80
CA ASN A 44 4.81 0.17 -9.73
C ASN A 44 3.66 1.08 -10.15
N ALA A 45 2.46 0.80 -9.66
CA ALA A 45 1.23 1.58 -9.87
C ALA A 45 0.88 2.45 -8.65
N GLY A 46 1.87 2.91 -7.88
CA GLY A 46 1.70 3.88 -6.81
C GLY A 46 1.29 5.25 -7.35
N GLN A 47 0.47 5.97 -6.58
CA GLN A 47 0.02 7.32 -6.91
C GLN A 47 -0.11 8.16 -5.64
N ASN A 48 0.50 9.33 -5.62
CA ASN A 48 0.42 10.26 -4.50
C ASN A 48 -1.04 10.60 -4.14
N GLY A 49 -1.37 10.57 -2.86
CA GLY A 49 -2.70 10.92 -2.35
C GLY A 49 -3.80 9.91 -2.67
N ARG A 50 -3.50 8.73 -3.20
CA ARG A 50 -4.53 7.75 -3.52
C ARG A 50 -5.22 7.25 -2.27
N GLU A 51 -6.54 7.44 -2.21
CA GLU A 51 -7.47 6.72 -1.34
C GLU A 51 -7.88 5.40 -1.99
N ILE A 52 -8.63 4.56 -1.24
CA ILE A 52 -9.23 3.34 -1.80
C ILE A 52 -10.23 3.72 -2.90
N PRO A 53 -10.10 3.17 -4.12
CA PRO A 53 -10.99 3.47 -5.25
C PRO A 53 -12.45 3.12 -4.93
N ARG A 54 -13.35 4.08 -5.15
CA ARG A 54 -14.81 3.92 -4.88
C ARG A 54 -15.70 4.58 -5.93
N ARG A 55 -15.14 5.54 -6.69
CA ARG A 55 -15.89 6.22 -7.76
C ARG A 55 -15.78 5.43 -9.06
N SER A 56 -16.82 5.49 -9.89
CA SER A 56 -16.87 4.69 -11.14
C SER A 56 -15.64 4.88 -12.01
N PHE A 57 -15.16 6.12 -12.18
CA PHE A 57 -13.98 6.40 -13.01
C PHE A 57 -12.67 5.83 -12.41
N GLU A 58 -12.57 5.78 -11.06
CA GLU A 58 -11.41 5.19 -10.37
C GLU A 58 -11.38 3.67 -10.58
N LEU A 59 -12.54 3.01 -10.45
CA LEU A 59 -12.71 1.58 -10.68
C LEU A 59 -12.44 1.22 -12.15
N GLU A 60 -12.92 2.05 -13.09
CA GLU A 60 -12.64 1.87 -14.52
C GLU A 60 -11.14 1.98 -14.81
N ASN A 61 -10.42 2.93 -14.19
CA ASN A 61 -8.98 3.05 -14.32
C ASN A 61 -8.25 1.81 -13.77
N VAL A 62 -8.72 1.23 -12.65
CA VAL A 62 -8.17 -0.03 -12.13
C VAL A 62 -8.38 -1.17 -13.12
N SER A 63 -9.60 -1.29 -13.69
CA SER A 63 -9.89 -2.31 -14.70
C SER A 63 -8.98 -2.20 -15.92
N ARG A 64 -8.79 -0.98 -16.43
CA ARG A 64 -7.89 -0.72 -17.57
C ARG A 64 -6.43 -1.07 -17.24
N LEU A 65 -5.97 -0.74 -16.04
CA LEU A 65 -4.63 -1.06 -15.57
C LEU A 65 -4.39 -2.57 -15.53
N ILE A 66 -5.35 -3.34 -14.98
CA ILE A 66 -5.28 -4.80 -14.93
C ILE A 66 -5.33 -5.39 -16.35
N ALA A 67 -6.23 -4.93 -17.20
CA ALA A 67 -6.34 -5.39 -18.59
C ALA A 67 -5.08 -5.13 -19.40
N CYS A 68 -4.43 -3.97 -19.18
CA CYS A 68 -3.19 -3.58 -19.85
C CYS A 68 -1.99 -4.45 -19.40
N HIS A 69 -1.82 -4.63 -18.10
CA HIS A 69 -0.64 -5.29 -17.55
C HIS A 69 -0.83 -6.80 -17.37
N LYS A 70 -2.05 -7.29 -17.21
CA LYS A 70 -2.39 -8.71 -16.98
C LYS A 70 -1.52 -9.33 -15.88
N PRO A 71 -1.56 -8.79 -14.66
CA PRO A 71 -0.71 -9.27 -13.58
C PRO A 71 -1.12 -10.67 -13.12
N ASP A 72 -0.13 -11.49 -12.72
CA ASP A 72 -0.34 -12.76 -12.05
C ASP A 72 -0.72 -12.57 -10.57
N LEU A 73 -0.33 -11.42 -9.99
CA LEU A 73 -0.51 -11.07 -8.58
C LEU A 73 -0.67 -9.55 -8.44
N ILE A 74 -1.57 -9.12 -7.56
CA ILE A 74 -1.67 -7.72 -7.14
C ILE A 74 -1.30 -7.61 -5.66
N ILE A 75 -0.37 -6.72 -5.34
CA ILE A 75 -0.07 -6.30 -3.97
C ILE A 75 -0.77 -4.96 -3.75
N ILE A 76 -1.73 -4.91 -2.82
CA ILE A 76 -2.49 -3.70 -2.49
C ILE A 76 -2.03 -3.15 -1.16
N MET A 77 -1.60 -1.89 -1.12
CA MET A 77 -1.32 -1.14 0.10
C MET A 77 -2.00 0.22 0.02
N LEU A 78 -3.16 0.34 0.64
CA LEU A 78 -3.99 1.54 0.70
C LEU A 78 -4.68 1.66 2.05
N GLY A 79 -5.14 2.87 2.37
CA GLY A 79 -5.85 3.21 3.61
C GLY A 79 -5.22 4.39 4.34
N THR A 80 -3.92 4.66 4.14
CA THR A 80 -3.25 5.80 4.77
C THR A 80 -3.95 7.12 4.47
N ASN A 81 -4.20 7.40 3.19
CA ASN A 81 -4.84 8.67 2.80
C ASN A 81 -6.30 8.75 3.27
N ASP A 82 -7.01 7.63 3.29
CA ASP A 82 -8.36 7.57 3.85
C ASP A 82 -8.36 7.99 5.32
N LEU A 83 -7.43 7.47 6.14
CA LEU A 83 -7.26 7.84 7.54
C LEU A 83 -6.87 9.33 7.69
N LEU A 84 -5.91 9.81 6.90
CA LEU A 84 -5.47 11.20 6.92
C LEU A 84 -6.58 12.18 6.50
N GLN A 85 -7.53 11.74 5.68
CA GLN A 85 -8.74 12.51 5.31
C GLN A 85 -9.88 12.38 6.34
N GLY A 86 -9.63 11.75 7.48
CA GLY A 86 -10.54 11.68 8.61
C GLY A 86 -11.48 10.48 8.63
N ALA A 87 -11.30 9.49 7.75
CA ALA A 87 -12.06 8.26 7.85
C ALA A 87 -11.59 7.42 9.06
N THR A 88 -12.52 6.78 9.73
CA THR A 88 -12.22 5.82 10.79
C THR A 88 -11.68 4.51 10.21
N PRO A 89 -10.92 3.68 10.96
CA PRO A 89 -10.49 2.36 10.50
C PRO A 89 -11.64 1.50 9.98
N ALA A 90 -12.80 1.51 10.63
CA ALA A 90 -13.99 0.77 10.20
C ALA A 90 -14.52 1.25 8.83
N GLU A 91 -14.57 2.56 8.59
CA GLU A 91 -14.97 3.11 7.28
C GLU A 91 -13.97 2.75 6.19
N VAL A 92 -12.65 2.79 6.50
CA VAL A 92 -11.60 2.38 5.58
C VAL A 92 -11.74 0.89 5.23
N THR A 93 -12.00 0.05 6.23
CA THR A 93 -12.23 -1.40 6.04
C THR A 93 -13.47 -1.66 5.17
N GLN A 94 -14.55 -0.92 5.39
CA GLN A 94 -15.75 -1.03 4.54
C GLN A 94 -15.47 -0.64 3.07
N ARG A 95 -14.66 0.41 2.85
CA ARG A 95 -14.21 0.81 1.50
C ARG A 95 -13.38 -0.31 0.86
N MET A 96 -12.44 -0.89 1.61
CA MET A 96 -11.59 -1.98 1.13
C MET A 96 -12.41 -3.25 0.84
N ASP A 97 -13.39 -3.60 1.67
CA ASP A 97 -14.32 -4.71 1.41
C ASP A 97 -15.03 -4.55 0.07
N THR A 98 -15.53 -3.36 -0.19
CA THR A 98 -16.20 -3.04 -1.46
C THR A 98 -15.23 -3.10 -2.65
N PHE A 99 -14.01 -2.59 -2.46
CA PHE A 99 -12.98 -2.61 -3.50
C PHE A 99 -12.50 -4.03 -3.81
N LEU A 100 -12.32 -4.88 -2.79
CA LEU A 100 -11.93 -6.30 -3.00
C LEU A 100 -13.03 -7.09 -3.73
N LYS A 101 -14.30 -6.87 -3.44
CA LYS A 101 -15.42 -7.47 -4.19
C LYS A 101 -15.38 -7.13 -5.68
N PHE A 102 -14.97 -5.90 -6.00
CA PHE A 102 -14.79 -5.48 -7.39
C PHE A 102 -13.53 -6.10 -8.01
N LEU A 103 -12.42 -6.17 -7.27
CA LEU A 103 -11.10 -6.52 -7.79
C LEU A 103 -10.90 -8.02 -8.00
N LEU A 104 -11.36 -8.85 -7.07
CA LEU A 104 -11.07 -10.29 -7.07
C LEU A 104 -11.57 -11.03 -8.32
N PRO A 105 -12.72 -10.66 -8.94
CA PRO A 105 -13.11 -11.22 -10.24
C PRO A 105 -12.15 -10.90 -11.38
N LEU A 106 -11.38 -9.79 -11.27
CA LEU A 106 -10.44 -9.33 -12.30
C LEU A 106 -9.05 -9.93 -12.13
N CYS A 107 -8.65 -10.19 -10.89
CA CYS A 107 -7.39 -10.84 -10.54
C CYS A 107 -7.55 -11.59 -9.20
N PRO A 108 -7.61 -12.93 -9.21
CA PRO A 108 -7.90 -13.72 -8.00
C PRO A 108 -6.71 -13.82 -7.04
N ARG A 109 -5.49 -13.52 -7.48
CA ARG A 109 -4.31 -13.53 -6.61
C ARG A 109 -4.01 -12.13 -6.11
N VAL A 110 -4.39 -11.89 -4.86
CA VAL A 110 -4.22 -10.59 -4.18
C VAL A 110 -3.50 -10.79 -2.85
N ILE A 111 -2.60 -9.89 -2.54
CA ILE A 111 -2.06 -9.72 -1.19
C ILE A 111 -2.54 -8.36 -0.69
N LEU A 112 -3.29 -8.38 0.39
CA LEU A 112 -3.70 -7.17 1.10
C LEU A 112 -2.61 -6.81 2.12
N VAL A 113 -2.07 -5.61 2.02
CA VAL A 113 -1.07 -5.08 2.94
C VAL A 113 -1.70 -3.95 3.75
N ALA A 114 -1.77 -4.12 5.08
CA ALA A 114 -2.11 -3.00 5.94
C ALA A 114 -1.00 -1.94 5.86
N PRO A 115 -1.35 -0.64 5.81
CA PRO A 115 -0.35 0.41 5.66
C PRO A 115 0.62 0.47 6.85
N PRO A 116 1.82 1.05 6.66
CA PRO A 116 2.78 1.29 7.72
C PRO A 116 2.17 2.06 8.90
N ALA A 117 2.70 1.82 10.11
CA ALA A 117 2.41 2.67 11.26
C ALA A 117 2.75 4.13 10.95
N LEU A 118 1.94 5.04 11.47
CA LEU A 118 2.21 6.47 11.40
C LEU A 118 2.96 6.94 12.66
N LYS A 119 3.67 8.05 12.55
CA LYS A 119 4.33 8.73 13.68
C LYS A 119 3.90 10.18 13.75
N ARG A 120 3.97 10.77 14.95
CA ARG A 120 3.77 12.21 15.10
C ARG A 120 4.73 12.96 14.17
N GLY A 121 4.20 13.86 13.38
CA GLY A 121 4.93 14.60 12.36
C GLY A 121 4.05 15.68 11.72
N ALA A 122 4.55 16.30 10.66
CA ALA A 122 3.87 17.42 10.02
C ALA A 122 2.46 17.06 9.50
N TRP A 123 2.25 15.81 9.10
CA TRP A 123 0.96 15.33 8.56
C TRP A 123 0.17 14.49 9.56
N VAL A 124 0.75 14.19 10.73
CA VAL A 124 0.13 13.35 11.76
C VAL A 124 0.04 14.14 13.08
N PRO A 125 -0.94 15.04 13.22
CA PRO A 125 -1.03 15.96 14.34
C PRO A 125 -1.63 15.33 15.62
N THR A 126 -2.20 14.13 15.59
CA THR A 126 -2.91 13.52 16.71
C THR A 126 -2.45 12.09 17.01
N ASP A 127 -2.56 11.66 18.26
CA ASP A 127 -2.25 10.27 18.66
C ASP A 127 -3.27 9.28 18.08
N ALA A 128 -4.52 9.69 17.91
CA ALA A 128 -5.54 8.87 17.26
C ALA A 128 -5.14 8.46 15.83
N LEU A 129 -4.44 9.33 15.09
CA LEU A 129 -3.89 8.98 13.77
C LEU A 129 -2.70 8.03 13.87
N VAL A 130 -1.90 8.12 14.95
CA VAL A 130 -0.79 7.17 15.18
C VAL A 130 -1.32 5.77 15.45
N ASP A 131 -2.42 5.65 16.19
CA ASP A 131 -3.03 4.36 16.56
C ASP A 131 -3.86 3.74 15.42
N ALA A 132 -4.39 4.56 14.51
CA ALA A 132 -5.31 4.12 13.47
C ALA A 132 -4.78 3.00 12.54
N PRO A 133 -3.51 2.99 12.07
CA PRO A 133 -2.98 1.92 11.25
C PRO A 133 -2.94 0.55 11.96
N TYR A 134 -2.69 0.51 13.27
CA TYR A 134 -2.71 -0.74 14.04
C TYR A 134 -4.12 -1.31 14.15
N MET A 135 -5.11 -0.45 14.35
CA MET A 135 -6.53 -0.85 14.33
C MET A 135 -6.93 -1.37 12.95
N LEU A 136 -6.54 -0.63 11.90
CA LEU A 136 -6.80 -1.02 10.52
C LEU A 136 -6.11 -2.35 10.15
N GLY A 137 -4.90 -2.60 10.66
CA GLY A 137 -4.18 -3.86 10.47
C GLY A 137 -4.98 -5.06 10.98
N ASN A 138 -5.60 -4.95 12.16
CA ASN A 138 -6.44 -6.01 12.72
C ASN A 138 -7.70 -6.25 11.87
N GLU A 139 -8.35 -5.18 11.42
CA GLU A 139 -9.54 -5.26 10.57
C GLU A 139 -9.22 -5.81 9.17
N TYR A 140 -8.08 -5.44 8.59
CA TYR A 140 -7.63 -5.97 7.30
C TYR A 140 -7.24 -7.45 7.38
N SER A 141 -6.71 -7.92 8.51
CA SER A 141 -6.50 -9.35 8.76
C SER A 141 -7.80 -10.13 8.67
N ALA A 142 -8.84 -9.68 9.39
CA ALA A 142 -10.17 -10.29 9.34
C ALA A 142 -10.80 -10.22 7.93
N LEU A 143 -10.55 -9.13 7.21
CA LEU A 143 -11.03 -8.97 5.85
C LEU A 143 -10.32 -9.93 4.88
N ALA A 144 -9.02 -10.13 5.03
CA ALA A 144 -8.26 -11.09 4.23
C ALA A 144 -8.72 -12.53 4.47
N ASP A 145 -8.99 -12.90 5.72
CA ASP A 145 -9.57 -14.20 6.08
C ASP A 145 -10.95 -14.40 5.42
N LYS A 146 -11.79 -13.38 5.44
CA LYS A 146 -13.13 -13.39 4.79
C LYS A 146 -13.06 -13.67 3.29
N PHE A 147 -12.07 -13.11 2.61
CA PHE A 147 -11.88 -13.27 1.16
C PHE A 147 -10.92 -14.40 0.78
N HIS A 148 -10.34 -15.10 1.76
CA HIS A 148 -9.33 -16.16 1.56
C HIS A 148 -8.14 -15.67 0.73
N ILE A 149 -7.66 -14.45 0.99
CA ILE A 149 -6.48 -13.86 0.35
C ILE A 149 -5.32 -13.72 1.32
N SER A 150 -4.10 -13.60 0.78
CA SER A 150 -2.91 -13.38 1.60
C SER A 150 -2.93 -12.00 2.25
N PHE A 151 -2.35 -11.92 3.47
CA PHE A 151 -2.27 -10.69 4.24
C PHE A 151 -0.86 -10.43 4.76
N ALA A 152 -0.49 -9.16 4.84
CA ALA A 152 0.73 -8.70 5.48
C ALA A 152 0.44 -7.41 6.28
N ASP A 153 0.94 -7.31 7.51
CA ASP A 153 0.70 -6.19 8.40
C ASP A 153 1.93 -5.29 8.51
N ALA A 154 2.02 -4.29 7.63
CA ALA A 154 3.16 -3.37 7.64
C ALA A 154 3.13 -2.38 8.83
N SER A 155 2.02 -2.25 9.55
CA SER A 155 1.96 -1.44 10.77
C SER A 155 2.90 -1.97 11.86
N LYS A 156 3.22 -3.26 11.83
CA LYS A 156 4.10 -3.96 12.80
C LYS A 156 5.56 -4.07 12.36
N TRP A 157 5.95 -3.48 11.23
CA TRP A 157 7.30 -3.70 10.68
C TRP A 157 8.37 -2.71 11.18
N GLU A 158 8.02 -1.78 12.05
CA GLU A 158 8.95 -0.78 12.61
C GLU A 158 9.76 -0.07 11.50
N LEU A 159 9.07 0.47 10.52
CA LEU A 159 9.68 1.11 9.36
C LEU A 159 10.20 2.51 9.70
N SER A 160 11.29 2.91 9.06
CA SER A 160 11.82 4.27 9.15
C SER A 160 10.95 5.22 8.33
N LEU A 161 10.39 6.25 9.01
CA LEU A 161 9.57 7.29 8.40
C LEU A 161 10.30 8.63 8.38
N ALA A 162 9.98 9.45 7.41
CA ALA A 162 10.45 10.81 7.28
C ALA A 162 9.82 11.75 8.34
N PHE A 163 10.24 13.01 8.33
CA PHE A 163 9.82 14.04 9.28
C PHE A 163 8.31 14.31 9.29
N ASP A 164 7.62 13.99 8.20
CA ASP A 164 6.18 14.20 8.06
C ASP A 164 5.34 13.16 8.83
N GLY A 165 5.96 12.05 9.24
CA GLY A 165 5.34 10.98 10.01
C GLY A 165 4.54 9.97 9.18
N VAL A 166 4.59 10.07 7.84
CA VAL A 166 3.80 9.26 6.88
C VAL A 166 4.68 8.52 5.88
N HIS A 167 5.61 9.22 5.24
CA HIS A 167 6.35 8.66 4.12
C HIS A 167 7.57 7.87 4.58
N LEU A 168 7.82 6.75 3.92
CA LEU A 168 9.00 5.93 4.14
C LEU A 168 10.27 6.69 3.74
N THR A 169 11.33 6.54 4.54
CA THR A 169 12.68 6.89 4.11
C THR A 169 13.24 5.84 3.16
N GLU A 170 14.41 6.07 2.55
CA GLU A 170 15.11 5.05 1.76
C GLU A 170 15.33 3.75 2.56
N GLU A 171 15.72 3.86 3.84
CA GLU A 171 15.85 2.71 4.74
C GLU A 171 14.50 2.03 4.99
N GLY A 172 13.43 2.83 5.19
CA GLY A 172 12.07 2.34 5.32
C GLY A 172 11.64 1.53 4.10
N HIS A 173 11.93 2.01 2.90
CA HIS A 173 11.65 1.30 1.66
C HIS A 173 12.43 -0.02 1.55
N ARG A 174 13.72 -0.05 1.89
CA ARG A 174 14.53 -1.29 1.90
C ARG A 174 13.94 -2.32 2.87
N LYS A 175 13.66 -1.90 4.11
CA LYS A 175 13.06 -2.78 5.14
C LYS A 175 11.67 -3.26 4.73
N PHE A 176 10.87 -2.40 4.09
CA PHE A 176 9.56 -2.79 3.54
C PHE A 176 9.71 -3.87 2.47
N ALA A 177 10.62 -3.71 1.51
CA ALA A 177 10.87 -4.68 0.46
C ALA A 177 11.28 -6.05 1.03
N ASP A 178 12.15 -6.07 2.03
CA ASP A 178 12.59 -7.30 2.70
C ASP A 178 11.44 -8.02 3.42
N ASN A 179 10.54 -7.27 4.04
CA ASN A 179 9.41 -7.84 4.78
C ASN A 179 8.31 -8.33 3.82
N ILE A 180 7.97 -7.55 2.78
CA ILE A 180 6.96 -8.00 1.80
C ILE A 180 7.44 -9.21 1.03
N LYS A 181 8.74 -9.30 0.71
CA LYS A 181 9.33 -10.49 0.10
C LYS A 181 9.08 -11.75 0.92
N LYS A 182 9.28 -11.69 2.25
CA LYS A 182 9.01 -12.82 3.16
C LYS A 182 7.52 -13.20 3.17
N ALA A 183 6.62 -12.23 3.02
CA ALA A 183 5.18 -12.46 3.01
C ALA A 183 4.66 -13.03 1.68
N VAL A 184 5.40 -12.87 0.58
CA VAL A 184 4.96 -13.22 -0.78
C VAL A 184 5.64 -14.49 -1.32
N VAL A 185 6.85 -14.78 -0.85
CA VAL A 185 7.62 -15.98 -1.28
C VAL A 185 7.30 -17.15 -0.35
N PHE A 186 6.25 -17.89 -0.70
CA PHE A 186 5.94 -19.23 -0.21
C PHE A 186 5.78 -20.21 -1.35
#